data_ecea7806525832999151ce81daf2c4ad
#
_entry.id   ecea7806525832999151ce81daf2c4ad
#
_cell.length_a   1.000
_cell.length_b   1.000
_cell.length_c   1.000
_cell.angle_alpha   90.00
_cell.angle_beta   90.00
_cell.angle_gamma   90.00
#
_symmetry.space_group_name_H-M   'P 1'
#
loop_
_entity.id
_entity.type
_entity.pdbx_description
1 polymer ?
#
loop_
_entity_poly.entity_id
_entity_poly.type
_entity_poly.pdbx_seq_one_letter_code
_entity_poly.pdbx_strand_id
1 'polypeptide(L)'
;AFGAKEDLNVQSHAALLATRTGRPVLLTLSRKESLRFHSKRHPMWLDYTVGCDEDGKLLAVRARIVGDTGAYASVGDKVIERAVGHACGAYEVDNVDIEGVAVYTNNPPCGAMRGFGVNQSNFAVEGVLDTLAEQVGIDGWEIRWRNALEVGSRFGTGQKLGPGVGLKKTLLAVRDAYR
;
A
#
# COMPACT_ATOMS: atom_id res chain seq x y z
N ALA A 1 -8.47 1.22 -15.39
CA ALA A 1 -7.65 0.00 -15.52
C ALA A 1 -6.81 -0.29 -14.27
N PHE A 2 -7.16 0.25 -13.12
CA PHE A 2 -6.51 0.00 -11.81
C PHE A 2 -5.00 0.32 -11.76
N GLY A 3 -4.48 1.14 -12.70
CA GLY A 3 -3.05 1.43 -12.86
C GLY A 3 -2.35 0.60 -13.93
N ALA A 4 -2.95 -0.49 -14.40
CA ALA A 4 -2.32 -1.44 -15.32
C ALA A 4 -2.04 -0.91 -16.74
N LYS A 5 -2.40 0.33 -17.05
CA LYS A 5 -2.10 0.98 -18.35
C LYS A 5 -0.86 1.89 -18.31
N GLU A 6 -0.21 2.02 -17.18
CA GLU A 6 0.95 2.88 -17.04
C GLU A 6 2.16 2.35 -17.83
N ASP A 7 2.40 1.05 -17.76
CA ASP A 7 3.44 0.40 -18.55
C ASP A 7 2.93 0.03 -19.96
N LEU A 8 3.79 0.24 -20.97
CA LEU A 8 3.51 -0.13 -22.36
C LEU A 8 3.76 -1.63 -22.57
N ASN A 9 2.71 -2.39 -22.88
CA ASN A 9 2.82 -3.83 -23.11
C ASN A 9 2.67 -4.21 -24.59
N VAL A 10 1.58 -3.75 -25.23
CA VAL A 10 1.23 -4.14 -26.61
C VAL A 10 1.26 -2.97 -27.59
N GLN A 11 1.23 -1.74 -27.08
CA GLN A 11 1.06 -0.53 -27.89
C GLN A 11 2.21 -0.35 -28.88
N SER A 12 3.47 -0.49 -28.42
CA SER A 12 4.66 -0.36 -29.27
C SER A 12 4.71 -1.44 -30.36
N HIS A 13 4.33 -2.67 -30.03
CA HIS A 13 4.28 -3.75 -30.98
C HIS A 13 3.19 -3.53 -32.05
N ALA A 14 1.99 -3.12 -31.65
CA ALA A 14 0.91 -2.81 -32.58
C ALA A 14 1.28 -1.63 -33.48
N ALA A 15 1.88 -0.58 -32.97
CA ALA A 15 2.33 0.57 -33.73
C ALA A 15 3.42 0.18 -34.76
N LEU A 16 4.43 -0.56 -34.33
CA LEU A 16 5.49 -1.05 -35.21
C LEU A 16 4.95 -1.90 -36.38
N LEU A 17 4.06 -2.85 -36.07
CA LEU A 17 3.44 -3.70 -37.07
C LEU A 17 2.56 -2.89 -38.02
N ALA A 18 1.77 -1.95 -37.54
CA ALA A 18 0.97 -1.08 -38.41
C ALA A 18 1.85 -0.25 -39.36
N THR A 19 2.95 0.30 -38.87
CA THR A 19 3.91 1.06 -39.67
C THR A 19 4.56 0.18 -40.75
N ARG A 20 4.94 -1.05 -40.40
CA ARG A 20 5.61 -1.97 -41.33
C ARG A 20 4.68 -2.54 -42.37
N THR A 21 3.44 -2.78 -42.05
CA THR A 21 2.46 -3.39 -42.95
C THR A 21 1.61 -2.40 -43.74
N GLY A 22 1.57 -1.12 -43.29
CA GLY A 22 0.67 -0.10 -43.86
C GLY A 22 -0.82 -0.41 -43.62
N ARG A 23 -1.15 -1.26 -42.62
CA ARG A 23 -2.51 -1.74 -42.35
C ARG A 23 -2.86 -1.55 -40.86
N PRO A 24 -4.15 -1.44 -40.55
CA PRO A 24 -4.59 -1.48 -39.18
C PRO A 24 -4.18 -2.79 -38.49
N VAL A 25 -3.69 -2.70 -37.26
CA VAL A 25 -3.26 -3.85 -36.44
C VAL A 25 -3.98 -3.85 -35.12
N LEU A 26 -4.59 -4.98 -34.76
CA LEU A 26 -5.14 -5.27 -33.43
C LEU A 26 -4.24 -6.31 -32.77
N LEU A 27 -3.75 -6.00 -31.56
CA LEU A 27 -2.97 -6.92 -30.74
C LEU A 27 -3.65 -7.09 -29.39
N THR A 28 -4.00 -8.32 -29.04
CA THR A 28 -4.63 -8.66 -27.77
C THR A 28 -3.85 -9.82 -27.14
N LEU A 29 -3.40 -9.61 -25.89
CA LEU A 29 -2.78 -10.68 -25.12
C LEU A 29 -3.82 -11.72 -24.70
N SER A 30 -3.50 -12.99 -24.86
CA SER A 30 -4.22 -14.06 -24.19
C SER A 30 -4.09 -13.95 -22.68
N ARG A 31 -4.95 -14.63 -21.91
CA ARG A 31 -4.84 -14.65 -20.45
C ARG A 31 -3.48 -15.14 -19.96
N LYS A 32 -2.92 -16.15 -20.60
CA LYS A 32 -1.60 -16.71 -20.31
C LYS A 32 -0.48 -15.69 -20.55
N GLU A 33 -0.51 -14.98 -21.67
CA GLU A 33 0.45 -13.92 -21.96
C GLU A 33 0.30 -12.75 -21.00
N SER A 34 -0.92 -12.30 -20.72
CA SER A 34 -1.18 -11.24 -19.77
C SER A 34 -0.65 -11.59 -18.36
N LEU A 35 -0.75 -12.84 -17.91
CA LEU A 35 -0.18 -13.27 -16.65
C LEU A 35 1.36 -13.22 -16.62
N ARG A 36 2.01 -13.42 -17.76
CA ARG A 36 3.48 -13.46 -17.88
C ARG A 36 4.11 -12.10 -18.15
N PHE A 37 3.46 -11.24 -18.93
CA PHE A 37 4.07 -10.02 -19.46
C PHE A 37 3.47 -8.72 -18.91
N HIS A 38 2.20 -8.76 -18.52
CA HIS A 38 1.54 -7.56 -18.02
C HIS A 38 2.00 -7.24 -16.60
N SER A 39 2.27 -5.96 -16.33
CA SER A 39 2.71 -5.49 -15.01
C SER A 39 1.77 -5.91 -13.89
N LYS A 40 2.33 -6.28 -12.75
CA LYS A 40 1.63 -6.80 -11.58
C LYS A 40 1.81 -5.87 -10.37
N ARG A 41 1.02 -6.12 -9.33
CA ARG A 41 1.23 -5.52 -8.02
C ARG A 41 2.54 -6.04 -7.43
N HIS A 42 3.33 -5.13 -6.83
CA HIS A 42 4.60 -5.47 -6.20
C HIS A 42 4.37 -6.47 -5.05
N PRO A 43 4.99 -7.65 -5.07
CA PRO A 43 5.16 -8.47 -3.87
C PRO A 43 6.01 -7.71 -2.86
N MET A 44 5.67 -7.84 -1.56
CA MET A 44 6.42 -7.16 -0.50
C MET A 44 6.65 -8.08 0.69
N TRP A 45 7.83 -7.99 1.29
CA TRP A 45 8.11 -8.45 2.65
C TRP A 45 7.88 -7.29 3.59
N LEU A 46 7.10 -7.54 4.61
CA LEU A 46 6.62 -6.55 5.55
C LEU A 46 6.96 -7.03 6.96
N ASP A 47 8.02 -6.50 7.53
CA ASP A 47 8.44 -6.79 8.91
C ASP A 47 8.06 -5.60 9.78
N TYR A 48 7.19 -5.82 10.76
CA TYR A 48 6.61 -4.79 11.60
C TYR A 48 6.80 -5.10 13.08
N THR A 49 7.26 -4.10 13.82
CA THR A 49 7.24 -4.08 15.28
C THR A 49 6.46 -2.84 15.71
N VAL A 50 5.40 -3.04 16.46
CA VAL A 50 4.53 -1.96 16.94
C VAL A 50 4.38 -2.09 18.45
N GLY A 51 4.51 -0.97 19.15
CA GLY A 51 4.32 -0.88 20.60
C GLY A 51 3.17 0.05 20.95
N CYS A 52 2.40 -0.33 21.96
CA CYS A 52 1.38 0.50 22.59
C CYS A 52 1.53 0.48 24.11
N ASP A 53 0.84 1.39 24.81
CA ASP A 53 0.69 1.33 26.25
C ASP A 53 -0.42 0.35 26.68
N GLU A 54 -0.67 0.27 27.99
CA GLU A 54 -1.70 -0.60 28.60
C GLU A 54 -3.13 -0.25 28.16
N ASP A 55 -3.33 0.99 27.73
CA ASP A 55 -4.61 1.47 27.20
C ASP A 55 -4.73 1.26 25.67
N GLY A 56 -3.73 0.69 25.00
CA GLY A 56 -3.72 0.48 23.56
C GLY A 56 -3.43 1.74 22.73
N LYS A 57 -2.87 2.81 23.35
CA LYS A 57 -2.37 3.97 22.61
C LYS A 57 -1.03 3.63 21.99
N LEU A 58 -0.91 3.81 20.67
CA LEU A 58 0.31 3.52 19.91
C LEU A 58 1.45 4.47 20.32
N LEU A 59 2.59 3.90 20.66
CA LEU A 59 3.78 4.62 21.09
C LEU A 59 4.85 4.66 20.00
N ALA A 60 5.04 3.55 19.30
CA ALA A 60 6.07 3.44 18.27
C ALA A 60 5.70 2.43 17.18
N VAL A 61 6.16 2.71 15.96
CA VAL A 61 6.13 1.79 14.83
C VAL A 61 7.52 1.72 14.23
N ARG A 62 8.08 0.52 14.13
CA ARG A 62 9.23 0.20 13.31
C ARG A 62 8.79 -0.75 12.22
N ALA A 63 9.15 -0.47 10.96
CA ALA A 63 8.89 -1.39 9.87
C ALA A 63 10.04 -1.42 8.85
N ARG A 64 10.26 -2.61 8.30
CA ARG A 64 11.12 -2.81 7.14
C ARG A 64 10.29 -3.39 6.01
N ILE A 65 10.21 -2.64 4.91
CA ILE A 65 9.40 -2.95 3.73
C ILE A 65 10.33 -3.23 2.56
N VAL A 66 10.38 -4.46 2.09
CA VAL A 66 11.18 -4.85 0.92
C VAL A 66 10.23 -5.19 -0.22
N GLY A 67 10.29 -4.43 -1.30
CA GLY A 67 9.43 -4.61 -2.47
C GLY A 67 10.18 -5.17 -3.67
N ASP A 68 9.64 -6.22 -4.27
CA ASP A 68 10.14 -6.80 -5.52
C ASP A 68 9.61 -6.01 -6.71
N THR A 69 10.50 -5.36 -7.47
CA THR A 69 10.15 -4.61 -8.68
C THR A 69 10.12 -5.48 -9.93
N GLY A 70 10.61 -6.71 -9.85
CA GLY A 70 10.86 -7.56 -11.00
C GLY A 70 12.12 -7.14 -11.78
N ALA A 71 12.19 -7.51 -13.05
CA ALA A 71 13.36 -7.33 -13.91
C ALA A 71 13.66 -5.87 -14.26
N TYR A 72 12.69 -4.98 -14.15
CA TYR A 72 12.79 -3.55 -14.47
C TYR A 72 12.21 -2.69 -13.36
N ALA A 73 12.72 -1.46 -13.23
CA ALA A 73 12.27 -0.52 -12.20
C ALA A 73 10.80 -0.12 -12.34
N SER A 74 10.35 0.15 -13.58
CA SER A 74 9.04 0.79 -13.81
C SER A 74 8.80 1.91 -12.78
N VAL A 75 7.80 1.78 -11.92
CA VAL A 75 7.49 2.71 -10.83
C VAL A 75 7.74 2.11 -9.44
N GLY A 76 8.62 1.11 -9.34
CA GLY A 76 8.84 0.36 -8.11
C GLY A 76 9.32 1.21 -6.94
N ASP A 77 10.25 2.14 -7.18
CA ASP A 77 10.72 3.11 -6.18
C ASP A 77 9.56 3.96 -5.63
N LYS A 78 8.65 4.43 -6.48
CA LYS A 78 7.49 5.24 -6.10
C LYS A 78 6.43 4.44 -5.34
N VAL A 79 6.28 3.16 -5.68
CA VAL A 79 5.37 2.26 -4.95
C VAL A 79 5.89 2.00 -3.53
N ILE A 80 7.21 1.78 -3.38
CA ILE A 80 7.83 1.60 -2.06
C ILE A 80 7.80 2.91 -1.26
N GLU A 81 8.10 4.05 -1.86
CA GLU A 81 7.98 5.37 -1.23
C GLU A 81 6.56 5.58 -0.66
N ARG A 82 5.54 5.21 -1.43
CA ARG A 82 4.15 5.30 -1.00
C ARG A 82 3.82 4.30 0.13
N ALA A 83 4.32 3.08 0.06
CA ALA A 83 4.15 2.08 1.12
C ALA A 83 4.75 2.55 2.45
N VAL A 84 5.99 3.08 2.40
CA VAL A 84 6.71 3.66 3.55
C VAL A 84 5.95 4.85 4.13
N GLY A 85 5.54 5.79 3.29
CA GLY A 85 4.81 6.98 3.74
C GLY A 85 3.46 6.68 4.41
N HIS A 86 2.90 5.49 4.20
CA HIS A 86 1.63 5.06 4.78
C HIS A 86 1.78 3.86 5.74
N ALA A 87 3.00 3.54 6.17
CA ALA A 87 3.28 2.35 6.98
C ALA A 87 2.60 2.37 8.37
N CYS A 88 2.29 3.56 8.90
CA CYS A 88 1.52 3.70 10.14
C CYS A 88 0.00 3.61 9.94
N GLY A 89 -0.48 3.36 8.71
CA GLY A 89 -1.92 3.38 8.42
C GLY A 89 -2.54 4.77 8.65
N ALA A 90 -3.77 4.79 9.11
CA ALA A 90 -4.51 6.01 9.42
C ALA A 90 -4.46 6.35 10.93
N TYR A 91 -3.33 6.07 11.57
CA TYR A 91 -3.17 6.19 13.01
C TYR A 91 -2.09 7.19 13.38
N GLU A 92 -2.28 7.87 14.52
CA GLU A 92 -1.31 8.76 15.12
C GLU A 92 -0.30 7.96 15.93
N VAL A 93 0.99 8.14 15.63
CA VAL A 93 2.11 7.46 16.29
C VAL A 93 3.23 8.47 16.50
N ASP A 94 3.72 8.58 17.73
CA ASP A 94 4.74 9.57 18.09
C ASP A 94 6.13 9.22 17.58
N ASN A 95 6.47 7.92 17.54
CA ASN A 95 7.80 7.45 17.18
C ASN A 95 7.72 6.51 15.97
N VAL A 96 8.34 6.90 14.86
CA VAL A 96 8.25 6.18 13.58
C VAL A 96 9.65 5.96 13.03
N ASP A 97 9.97 4.67 12.73
CA ASP A 97 11.24 4.24 12.13
C ASP A 97 10.92 3.26 10.99
N ILE A 98 10.87 3.75 9.76
CA ILE A 98 10.44 2.97 8.60
C ILE A 98 11.52 2.96 7.53
N GLU A 99 11.97 1.76 7.17
CA GLU A 99 12.87 1.52 6.06
C GLU A 99 12.12 0.91 4.87
N GLY A 100 12.35 1.43 3.67
CA GLY A 100 11.83 0.86 2.42
C GLY A 100 12.95 0.53 1.45
N VAL A 101 12.94 -0.66 0.89
CA VAL A 101 13.93 -1.13 -0.10
C VAL A 101 13.22 -1.67 -1.33
N ALA A 102 13.50 -1.11 -2.49
CA ALA A 102 13.08 -1.64 -3.78
C ALA A 102 14.19 -2.51 -4.36
N VAL A 103 13.88 -3.74 -4.74
CA VAL A 103 14.88 -4.69 -5.26
C VAL A 103 14.53 -5.16 -6.67
N TYR A 104 15.55 -5.28 -7.52
CA TYR A 104 15.44 -5.94 -8.79
C TYR A 104 15.49 -7.47 -8.62
N THR A 105 14.69 -8.17 -9.40
CA THR A 105 14.67 -9.63 -9.45
C THR A 105 14.52 -10.11 -10.88
N ASN A 106 14.55 -11.44 -11.09
CA ASN A 106 14.22 -12.04 -12.37
C ASN A 106 12.72 -12.33 -12.56
N ASN A 107 11.87 -11.80 -11.67
CA ASN A 107 10.42 -11.92 -11.78
C ASN A 107 9.86 -11.01 -12.89
N PRO A 108 8.62 -11.27 -13.37
CA PRO A 108 7.93 -10.33 -14.25
C PRO A 108 7.91 -8.92 -13.65
N PRO A 109 8.05 -7.86 -14.48
CA PRO A 109 8.01 -6.49 -14.00
C PRO A 109 6.74 -6.17 -13.22
N CYS A 110 6.90 -5.44 -12.13
CA CYS A 110 5.79 -4.90 -11.37
C CYS A 110 5.56 -3.44 -11.75
N GLY A 111 4.31 -3.00 -11.78
CA GLY A 111 3.94 -1.65 -12.16
C GLY A 111 2.91 -1.04 -11.21
N ALA A 112 2.32 0.06 -11.65
CA ALA A 112 1.27 0.72 -10.86
C ALA A 112 0.03 -0.16 -10.75
N MET A 113 -0.40 -0.39 -9.52
CA MET A 113 -1.68 -1.01 -9.22
C MET A 113 -2.41 -0.19 -8.16
N ARG A 114 -3.73 -0.11 -8.25
CA ARG A 114 -4.59 0.67 -7.35
C ARG A 114 -4.19 0.50 -5.89
N GLY A 115 -3.98 1.63 -5.17
CA GLY A 115 -3.44 1.70 -3.83
C GLY A 115 -1.94 1.90 -3.77
N PHE A 116 -1.18 1.50 -4.81
CA PHE A 116 0.20 1.91 -5.08
C PHE A 116 1.14 1.76 -3.88
N GLY A 117 1.14 0.59 -3.25
CA GLY A 117 1.94 0.28 -2.06
C GLY A 117 1.17 0.35 -0.73
N VAL A 118 0.16 1.22 -0.63
CA VAL A 118 -0.64 1.39 0.61
C VAL A 118 -1.38 0.12 1.00
N ASN A 119 -1.89 -0.65 0.02
CA ASN A 119 -2.60 -1.89 0.33
C ASN A 119 -1.74 -2.88 1.11
N GLN A 120 -0.46 -3.00 0.72
CA GLN A 120 0.47 -3.93 1.34
C GLN A 120 0.83 -3.48 2.76
N SER A 121 1.19 -2.21 2.95
CA SER A 121 1.51 -1.69 4.28
C SER A 121 0.30 -1.68 5.22
N ASN A 122 -0.90 -1.35 4.70
CA ASN A 122 -2.12 -1.41 5.50
C ASN A 122 -2.46 -2.85 5.93
N PHE A 123 -2.28 -3.84 5.04
CA PHE A 123 -2.48 -5.23 5.42
C PHE A 123 -1.64 -5.62 6.66
N ALA A 124 -0.38 -5.19 6.69
CA ALA A 124 0.52 -5.48 7.81
C ALA A 124 0.11 -4.74 9.09
N VAL A 125 -0.04 -3.41 9.03
CA VAL A 125 -0.34 -2.62 10.22
C VAL A 125 -1.70 -2.97 10.83
N GLU A 126 -2.72 -3.22 10.00
CA GLU A 126 -4.04 -3.61 10.49
C GLU A 126 -4.03 -4.99 11.19
N GLY A 127 -3.27 -5.95 10.67
CA GLY A 127 -3.08 -7.26 11.32
C GLY A 127 -2.33 -7.17 12.65
N VAL A 128 -1.33 -6.29 12.73
CA VAL A 128 -0.60 -6.06 13.99
C VAL A 128 -1.49 -5.36 15.03
N LEU A 129 -2.35 -4.42 14.60
CA LEU A 129 -3.31 -3.76 15.50
C LEU A 129 -4.30 -4.75 16.13
N ASP A 130 -4.79 -5.72 15.36
CA ASP A 130 -5.66 -6.75 15.92
C ASP A 130 -4.93 -7.57 16.98
N THR A 131 -3.67 -7.95 16.72
CA THR A 131 -2.83 -8.66 17.70
C THR A 131 -2.58 -7.83 18.96
N LEU A 132 -2.30 -6.54 18.83
CA LEU A 132 -2.13 -5.64 19.98
C LEU A 132 -3.43 -5.48 20.79
N ALA A 133 -4.57 -5.34 20.12
CA ALA A 133 -5.87 -5.25 20.77
C ALA A 133 -6.13 -6.47 21.65
N GLU A 134 -5.86 -7.68 21.15
CA GLU A 134 -5.95 -8.93 21.91
C GLU A 134 -5.02 -8.92 23.14
N GLN A 135 -3.77 -8.46 22.99
CA GLN A 135 -2.78 -8.43 24.07
C GLN A 135 -3.17 -7.49 25.21
N VAL A 136 -3.76 -6.33 24.90
CA VAL A 136 -4.19 -5.35 25.93
C VAL A 136 -5.66 -5.52 26.35
N GLY A 137 -6.35 -6.52 25.81
CA GLY A 137 -7.71 -6.89 26.23
C GLY A 137 -8.80 -5.93 25.75
N ILE A 138 -8.60 -5.24 24.63
CA ILE A 138 -9.62 -4.38 24.00
C ILE A 138 -10.03 -4.93 22.64
N ASP A 139 -11.17 -4.48 22.08
CA ASP A 139 -11.58 -4.92 20.76
C ASP A 139 -10.88 -4.16 19.62
N GLY A 140 -10.92 -4.74 18.42
CA GLY A 140 -10.26 -4.16 17.25
C GLY A 140 -10.84 -2.81 16.81
N TRP A 141 -12.13 -2.52 17.12
CA TRP A 141 -12.71 -1.19 16.89
C TRP A 141 -12.13 -0.17 17.86
N GLU A 142 -12.01 -0.54 19.13
CA GLU A 142 -11.54 0.34 20.21
C GLU A 142 -10.10 0.77 20.01
N ILE A 143 -9.18 -0.16 19.64
CA ILE A 143 -7.78 0.21 19.38
C ILE A 143 -7.68 1.20 18.21
N ARG A 144 -8.48 1.00 17.16
CA ARG A 144 -8.53 1.91 16.02
C ARG A 144 -9.10 3.27 16.39
N TRP A 145 -10.14 3.30 17.21
CA TRP A 145 -10.76 4.52 17.69
C TRP A 145 -9.80 5.38 18.52
N ARG A 146 -9.06 4.76 19.43
CA ARG A 146 -8.09 5.45 20.30
C ARG A 146 -6.95 6.10 19.54
N ASN A 147 -6.56 5.50 18.42
CA ASN A 147 -5.41 5.90 17.62
C ASN A 147 -5.75 6.61 16.32
N ALA A 148 -7.03 6.70 15.96
CA ALA A 148 -7.47 7.27 14.70
C ALA A 148 -7.03 8.72 14.52
N LEU A 149 -6.45 9.02 13.36
CA LEU A 149 -6.10 10.38 12.97
C LEU A 149 -7.31 11.30 12.97
N GLU A 150 -7.13 12.51 13.47
CA GLU A 150 -8.14 13.57 13.49
C GLU A 150 -7.52 14.93 13.11
N VAL A 151 -8.35 15.97 13.09
CA VAL A 151 -7.85 17.33 12.79
C VAL A 151 -6.84 17.75 13.84
N GLY A 152 -5.65 18.13 13.39
CA GLY A 152 -4.53 18.53 14.25
C GLY A 152 -3.52 17.43 14.53
N SER A 153 -3.88 16.15 14.32
CA SER A 153 -2.95 15.01 14.41
C SER A 153 -1.78 15.12 13.43
N ARG A 154 -0.69 14.43 13.74
CA ARG A 154 0.45 14.26 12.83
C ARG A 154 0.37 12.89 12.15
N PHE A 155 0.40 12.92 10.83
CA PHE A 155 0.57 11.73 10.03
C PHE A 155 2.00 11.17 10.15
N GLY A 156 2.21 9.87 9.92
CA GLY A 156 3.52 9.22 10.07
C GLY A 156 4.69 9.87 9.31
N THR A 157 4.42 10.66 8.28
CA THR A 157 5.41 11.48 7.55
C THR A 157 5.70 12.83 8.21
N GLY A 158 5.08 13.14 9.35
CA GLY A 158 5.19 14.42 10.05
C GLY A 158 4.20 15.49 9.59
N GLN A 159 3.38 15.22 8.57
CA GLN A 159 2.37 16.18 8.09
C GLN A 159 1.31 16.44 9.15
N LYS A 160 1.09 17.69 9.51
CA LYS A 160 -0.04 18.09 10.37
C LYS A 160 -1.33 18.12 9.55
N LEU A 161 -2.35 17.41 10.05
CA LEU A 161 -3.62 17.28 9.35
C LEU A 161 -4.55 18.48 9.60
N GLY A 162 -5.09 19.00 8.52
CA GLY A 162 -6.06 20.10 8.52
C GLY A 162 -7.53 19.62 8.54
N PRO A 163 -8.48 20.51 8.29
CA PRO A 163 -9.90 20.16 8.15
C PRO A 163 -10.14 19.11 7.07
N GLY A 164 -11.16 18.27 7.25
CA GLY A 164 -11.56 17.23 6.30
C GLY A 164 -11.16 15.80 6.69
N VAL A 165 -10.49 15.59 7.83
CA VAL A 165 -10.23 14.26 8.37
C VAL A 165 -11.51 13.67 8.95
N GLY A 166 -11.99 12.57 8.36
CA GLY A 166 -13.29 11.98 8.69
C GLY A 166 -13.22 10.58 9.33
N LEU A 167 -12.04 10.04 9.64
CA LEU A 167 -11.88 8.65 10.08
C LEU A 167 -12.72 8.33 11.32
N LYS A 168 -12.66 9.14 12.37
CA LYS A 168 -13.49 8.92 13.58
C LYS A 168 -14.99 8.93 13.27
N LYS A 169 -15.45 9.76 12.34
CA LYS A 169 -16.86 9.77 11.92
C LYS A 169 -17.25 8.46 11.24
N THR A 170 -16.39 7.89 10.40
CA THR A 170 -16.65 6.60 9.74
C THR A 170 -16.64 5.45 10.74
N LEU A 171 -15.71 5.44 11.69
CA LEU A 171 -15.69 4.45 12.78
C LEU A 171 -16.96 4.49 13.63
N LEU A 172 -17.45 5.69 13.98
CA LEU A 172 -18.71 5.85 14.72
C LEU A 172 -19.91 5.31 13.93
N ALA A 173 -19.95 5.55 12.63
CA ALA A 173 -21.06 5.12 11.79
C ALA A 173 -21.24 3.59 11.71
N VAL A 174 -20.17 2.82 11.94
CA VAL A 174 -20.20 1.34 11.90
C VAL A 174 -20.16 0.69 13.28
N ARG A 175 -20.05 1.47 14.34
CA ARG A 175 -19.87 0.99 15.72
C ARG A 175 -20.93 -0.01 16.15
N ASP A 176 -22.20 0.34 15.94
CA ASP A 176 -23.32 -0.49 16.40
C ASP A 176 -23.48 -1.78 15.56
N ALA A 177 -23.02 -1.76 14.31
CA ALA A 177 -22.98 -2.94 13.46
C ALA A 177 -21.79 -3.87 13.77
N TYR A 178 -20.74 -3.35 14.36
CA TYR A 178 -19.55 -4.11 14.77
C TYR A 178 -19.79 -4.85 16.10
N ARG A 179 -20.54 -4.28 17.01
CA ARG A 179 -20.89 -4.82 18.34
C ARG A 179 -22.17 -5.66 18.30
#